data_4a6d90432b0feab044319841dee95ef6
#
_entry.id   4a6d90432b0feab044319841dee95ef6
#
_cell.length_a   1.000
_cell.length_b   1.000
_cell.length_c   1.000
_cell.angle_alpha   90.00
_cell.angle_beta   90.00
_cell.angle_gamma   90.00
#
_symmetry.space_group_name_H-M   'P 1'
#
loop_
_entity.id
_entity.type
_entity.pdbx_description
1 polymer ?
#
loop_
_entity_poly.entity_id
_entity_poly.type
_entity_poly.pdbx_seq_one_letter_code
_entity_poly.pdbx_strand_id
1 'polypeptide(L)'
;GLNPGMNIQDGMLTTHSERTYYAPEADLLREFLGAPDDMIDSPTPAQAELFGPKRRRVPEMMDLKAPILLGPVQNQEHHMNGVVARRNNFNEPILGFLQDAYAEFGQLTGRHYGLVSTYKSQDADTVFVSLGCAAENIEEAVDHLRSTENAKVGSIHINVIRPFPEAAVIEALKGKKQVIILERTDEGLSADNPLARDIRTAFSKAVEAHKHGGSLPPIAPDEVPLIFRGSYGIGSRDFRPEHILGAYEYSQGRIARNDGKKADEGETFFVLGVEHPYAVKSESTPSLLPDMAIAVRFHSIGGWGMITTGKNLGSIIGEFGDVISKREPTYDTFGALEDKLFVSANPKYGSEKKGAPTNYYLVVAPKPIRVNCELNHVDVVLCCDPKAFTHTNPLEGLKPGGCLVWESGDTPETAWQRIPKAHRQFVKDNQIRVFILPGF
;
A
#
# COMPACT_ATOMS: atom_id res chain seq x y z
N GLY A 1 -15.14 22.61 -0.89
CA GLY A 1 -13.92 22.49 -1.69
C GLY A 1 -13.50 23.75 -2.40
N LEU A 2 -12.19 23.91 -2.55
CA LEU A 2 -11.60 25.03 -3.28
C LEU A 2 -11.36 24.68 -4.75
N ASN A 3 -10.97 23.42 -4.97
CA ASN A 3 -10.66 22.86 -6.28
C ASN A 3 -11.22 21.43 -6.36
N PRO A 4 -11.41 20.88 -7.55
CA PRO A 4 -11.65 19.45 -7.71
C PRO A 4 -10.54 18.66 -7.05
N GLY A 5 -10.90 17.63 -6.31
CA GLY A 5 -9.98 16.66 -5.69
C GLY A 5 -9.90 15.37 -6.48
N MET A 6 -8.76 14.71 -6.41
CA MET A 6 -8.56 13.37 -6.97
C MET A 6 -8.02 12.44 -5.89
N ASN A 7 -8.73 11.35 -5.61
CA ASN A 7 -8.23 10.24 -4.82
C ASN A 7 -7.63 9.21 -5.78
N ILE A 8 -6.37 8.86 -5.56
CA ILE A 8 -5.62 7.92 -6.40
C ILE A 8 -5.42 6.65 -5.61
N GLN A 9 -5.84 5.53 -6.19
CA GLN A 9 -5.67 4.20 -5.62
C GLN A 9 -4.88 3.31 -6.58
N ASP A 10 -4.13 2.38 -6.00
CA ASP A 10 -3.46 1.34 -6.77
C ASP A 10 -4.49 0.39 -7.37
N GLY A 11 -4.38 0.07 -8.65
CA GLY A 11 -5.38 -0.70 -9.39
C GLY A 11 -5.59 -2.09 -8.80
N MET A 12 -4.70 -3.05 -9.07
CA MET A 12 -4.89 -4.45 -8.67
C MET A 12 -4.74 -4.67 -7.15
N LEU A 13 -3.76 -4.03 -6.54
CA LEU A 13 -3.38 -4.27 -5.14
C LEU A 13 -4.33 -3.63 -4.12
N THR A 14 -5.16 -2.67 -4.55
CA THR A 14 -6.18 -2.06 -3.70
C THR A 14 -7.58 -2.45 -4.14
N THR A 15 -7.88 -2.36 -5.45
CA THR A 15 -9.25 -2.52 -5.95
C THR A 15 -9.70 -3.97 -6.09
N HIS A 16 -8.78 -4.94 -6.12
CA HIS A 16 -9.08 -6.37 -6.28
C HIS A 16 -8.79 -7.19 -5.02
N SER A 17 -8.14 -6.61 -4.02
CA SER A 17 -7.91 -7.26 -2.74
C SER A 17 -9.15 -7.16 -1.83
N GLU A 18 -9.32 -8.12 -0.95
CA GLU A 18 -10.26 -8.06 0.16
C GLU A 18 -9.49 -7.84 1.45
N ARG A 19 -9.93 -6.85 2.22
CA ARG A 19 -9.29 -6.47 3.48
C ARG A 19 -10.34 -6.13 4.53
N THR A 20 -10.07 -6.43 5.76
CA THR A 20 -10.85 -5.91 6.88
C THR A 20 -10.63 -4.40 6.99
N TYR A 21 -11.68 -3.62 7.04
CA TYR A 21 -11.62 -2.17 7.25
C TYR A 21 -12.78 -1.69 8.12
N TYR A 22 -12.61 -0.55 8.75
CA TYR A 22 -13.64 0.10 9.55
C TYR A 22 -14.35 1.16 8.71
N ALA A 23 -15.54 0.84 8.24
CA ALA A 23 -16.39 1.82 7.56
C ALA A 23 -16.96 2.83 8.58
N PRO A 24 -16.93 4.13 8.27
CA PRO A 24 -17.59 5.11 9.10
C PRO A 24 -19.12 4.95 9.01
N GLU A 25 -19.80 5.11 10.14
CA GLU A 25 -21.27 5.07 10.21
C GLU A 25 -21.88 6.23 9.43
N ALA A 26 -23.11 6.04 8.93
CA ALA A 26 -23.78 7.05 8.11
C ALA A 26 -24.00 8.40 8.85
N ASP A 27 -24.27 8.35 10.16
CA ASP A 27 -24.46 9.56 10.96
C ASP A 27 -23.14 10.29 11.17
N LEU A 28 -22.04 9.57 11.39
CA LEU A 28 -20.69 10.14 11.43
C LEU A 28 -20.33 10.83 10.10
N LEU A 29 -20.67 10.19 8.96
CA LEU A 29 -20.46 10.80 7.64
C LEU A 29 -21.27 12.09 7.46
N ARG A 30 -22.51 12.13 7.94
CA ARG A 30 -23.32 13.36 7.91
C ARG A 30 -22.76 14.45 8.79
N GLU A 31 -22.30 14.11 9.99
CA GLU A 31 -21.65 15.06 10.89
C GLU A 31 -20.40 15.66 10.27
N PHE A 32 -19.50 14.82 9.75
CA PHE A 32 -18.24 15.27 9.13
C PHE A 32 -18.43 16.03 7.82
N LEU A 33 -19.27 15.52 6.93
CA LEU A 33 -19.45 16.13 5.60
C LEU A 33 -20.47 17.30 5.61
N GLY A 34 -21.43 17.30 6.52
CA GLY A 34 -22.59 18.18 6.50
C GLY A 34 -23.53 17.92 5.31
N ALA A 35 -24.57 18.72 5.20
CA ALA A 35 -25.51 18.66 4.08
C ALA A 35 -25.09 19.61 2.93
N PRO A 36 -25.39 19.29 1.67
CA PRO A 36 -25.05 20.15 0.53
C PRO A 36 -25.61 21.57 0.59
N ASP A 37 -26.75 21.73 1.25
CA ASP A 37 -27.50 22.98 1.41
C ASP A 37 -27.18 23.75 2.70
N ASP A 38 -26.32 23.22 3.59
CA ASP A 38 -25.83 23.96 4.75
C ASP A 38 -25.20 25.28 4.31
N MET A 39 -25.50 26.33 5.06
CA MET A 39 -24.87 27.64 4.86
C MET A 39 -23.56 27.70 5.63
N ILE A 40 -22.47 27.85 4.90
CA ILE A 40 -21.12 28.00 5.44
C ILE A 40 -20.55 29.37 5.12
N ASP A 41 -19.58 29.82 5.91
CA ASP A 41 -18.78 30.99 5.54
C ASP A 41 -17.96 30.67 4.28
N SER A 42 -17.82 31.64 3.39
CA SER A 42 -16.99 31.46 2.19
C SER A 42 -15.54 31.26 2.60
N PRO A 43 -14.91 30.11 2.24
CA PRO A 43 -13.63 29.72 2.84
C PRO A 43 -12.43 30.58 2.41
N THR A 44 -12.56 31.36 1.37
CA THR A 44 -11.50 32.29 0.92
C THR A 44 -12.09 33.65 0.48
N PRO A 45 -11.29 34.74 0.49
CA PRO A 45 -11.72 36.05 -0.03
C PRO A 45 -12.25 35.96 -1.46
N ALA A 46 -11.60 35.17 -2.32
CA ALA A 46 -12.05 34.97 -3.69
C ALA A 46 -13.44 34.31 -3.79
N GLN A 47 -13.73 33.35 -2.92
CA GLN A 47 -15.08 32.77 -2.86
C GLN A 47 -16.10 33.73 -2.26
N ALA A 48 -15.71 34.56 -1.29
CA ALA A 48 -16.58 35.58 -0.75
C ALA A 48 -16.97 36.63 -1.80
N GLU A 49 -16.05 36.97 -2.71
CA GLU A 49 -16.33 37.86 -3.84
C GLU A 49 -17.30 37.20 -4.84
N LEU A 50 -17.18 35.92 -5.12
CA LEU A 50 -18.02 35.19 -6.09
C LEU A 50 -19.41 34.85 -5.55
N PHE A 51 -19.50 34.39 -4.30
CA PHE A 51 -20.72 33.82 -3.71
C PHE A 51 -21.30 34.67 -2.57
N GLY A 52 -20.63 35.75 -2.16
CA GLY A 52 -20.94 36.47 -0.94
C GLY A 52 -20.22 35.91 0.28
N PRO A 53 -20.32 36.57 1.47
CA PRO A 53 -19.64 36.17 2.69
C PRO A 53 -20.08 34.76 3.20
N LYS A 54 -21.28 34.35 2.85
CA LYS A 54 -21.81 33.01 3.12
C LYS A 54 -22.34 32.38 1.84
N ARG A 55 -22.18 31.07 1.73
CA ARG A 55 -22.69 30.31 0.59
C ARG A 55 -23.18 28.93 1.01
N ARG A 56 -23.94 28.27 0.15
CA ARG A 56 -24.20 26.84 0.32
C ARG A 56 -22.89 26.05 0.34
N ARG A 57 -22.83 24.99 1.14
CA ARG A 57 -21.68 24.06 1.20
C ARG A 57 -21.31 23.55 -0.19
N VAL A 58 -22.31 23.11 -0.95
CA VAL A 58 -22.15 22.79 -2.37
C VAL A 58 -22.88 23.86 -3.17
N PRO A 59 -22.18 24.76 -3.90
CA PRO A 59 -22.81 25.78 -4.73
C PRO A 59 -23.65 25.16 -5.84
N GLU A 60 -24.80 25.74 -6.12
CA GLU A 60 -25.57 25.38 -7.29
C GLU A 60 -24.87 25.88 -8.55
N MET A 61 -24.65 24.99 -9.51
CA MET A 61 -24.02 25.36 -10.79
C MET A 61 -24.95 26.20 -11.68
N MET A 62 -26.26 26.06 -11.51
CA MET A 62 -27.27 26.78 -12.26
C MET A 62 -28.29 27.41 -11.29
N ASP A 63 -27.97 28.57 -10.78
CA ASP A 63 -28.88 29.42 -10.02
C ASP A 63 -29.28 30.63 -10.87
N LEU A 64 -30.55 30.68 -11.30
CA LEU A 64 -31.08 31.79 -12.11
C LEU A 64 -31.16 33.11 -11.34
N LYS A 65 -31.14 33.07 -10.01
CA LYS A 65 -31.15 34.27 -9.14
C LYS A 65 -29.74 34.80 -8.85
N ALA A 66 -28.73 33.95 -8.95
CA ALA A 66 -27.31 34.27 -8.76
C ALA A 66 -26.48 33.59 -9.86
N PRO A 67 -26.62 34.00 -11.13
CA PRO A 67 -25.97 33.32 -12.24
C PRO A 67 -24.44 33.48 -12.16
N ILE A 68 -23.73 32.37 -12.35
CA ILE A 68 -22.28 32.34 -12.45
C ILE A 68 -21.89 32.02 -13.89
N LEU A 69 -20.97 32.82 -14.45
CA LEU A 69 -20.40 32.51 -15.75
C LEU A 69 -19.29 31.49 -15.62
N LEU A 70 -19.49 30.31 -16.23
CA LEU A 70 -18.51 29.22 -16.26
C LEU A 70 -17.93 29.07 -17.67
N GLY A 71 -16.60 28.85 -17.73
CA GLY A 71 -15.91 28.52 -18.98
C GLY A 71 -15.93 29.62 -20.06
N PRO A 72 -15.80 30.92 -19.73
CA PRO A 72 -15.78 31.97 -20.75
C PRO A 72 -14.53 31.84 -21.63
N VAL A 73 -14.66 32.22 -22.89
CA VAL A 73 -13.49 32.44 -23.74
C VAL A 73 -12.77 33.69 -23.22
N GLN A 74 -11.48 33.56 -23.00
CA GLN A 74 -10.63 34.61 -22.45
C GLN A 74 -9.55 34.99 -23.45
N ASN A 75 -9.26 36.31 -23.54
CA ASN A 75 -8.06 36.77 -24.21
C ASN A 75 -6.82 36.38 -23.42
N GLN A 76 -5.68 36.37 -24.08
CA GLN A 76 -4.41 35.86 -23.56
C GLN A 76 -3.99 36.53 -22.24
N GLU A 77 -4.09 37.85 -22.14
CA GLU A 77 -3.79 38.61 -20.93
C GLU A 77 -4.69 38.25 -19.75
N HIS A 78 -5.97 38.02 -19.97
CA HIS A 78 -6.90 37.62 -18.92
C HIS A 78 -6.71 36.19 -18.48
N HIS A 79 -6.37 35.27 -19.42
CA HIS A 79 -6.14 33.89 -19.10
C HIS A 79 -4.94 33.73 -18.15
N MET A 80 -3.81 34.34 -18.45
CA MET A 80 -2.62 34.26 -17.60
C MET A 80 -2.87 34.89 -16.23
N ASN A 81 -3.54 36.04 -16.15
CA ASN A 81 -3.91 36.64 -14.87
C ASN A 81 -4.77 35.72 -14.02
N GLY A 82 -5.77 35.03 -14.61
CA GLY A 82 -6.60 34.07 -13.94
C GLY A 82 -5.82 32.85 -13.46
N VAL A 83 -4.88 32.32 -14.26
CA VAL A 83 -4.04 31.19 -13.87
C VAL A 83 -3.15 31.53 -12.68
N VAL A 84 -2.52 32.71 -12.68
CA VAL A 84 -1.64 33.15 -11.59
C VAL A 84 -2.44 33.46 -10.32
N ALA A 85 -3.61 34.08 -10.44
CA ALA A 85 -4.47 34.42 -9.32
C ALA A 85 -4.97 33.16 -8.55
N ARG A 86 -5.00 31.99 -9.17
CA ARG A 86 -5.35 30.73 -8.47
C ARG A 86 -4.35 30.38 -7.35
N ARG A 87 -3.10 30.82 -7.44
CA ARG A 87 -2.08 30.47 -6.45
C ARG A 87 -2.52 30.91 -5.06
N ASN A 88 -2.75 32.18 -4.85
CA ASN A 88 -3.09 32.72 -3.54
C ASN A 88 -4.55 32.47 -3.17
N ASN A 89 -5.47 32.50 -4.15
CA ASN A 89 -6.89 32.44 -3.85
C ASN A 89 -7.47 31.05 -3.71
N PHE A 90 -6.82 30.03 -4.31
CA PHE A 90 -7.36 28.66 -4.33
C PHE A 90 -6.32 27.60 -3.97
N ASN A 91 -5.02 27.78 -4.27
CA ASN A 91 -4.03 26.72 -4.08
C ASN A 91 -3.35 26.79 -2.70
N GLU A 92 -2.90 27.95 -2.27
CA GLU A 92 -2.17 28.11 -1.00
C GLU A 92 -2.96 27.61 0.23
N PRO A 93 -4.26 27.87 0.38
CA PRO A 93 -4.99 27.43 1.57
C PRO A 93 -5.34 25.93 1.59
N ILE A 94 -5.11 25.17 0.49
CA ILE A 94 -5.55 23.77 0.40
C ILE A 94 -4.95 22.91 1.51
N LEU A 95 -3.64 23.00 1.77
CA LEU A 95 -2.98 22.15 2.78
C LEU A 95 -3.50 22.44 4.18
N GLY A 96 -3.77 23.71 4.52
CA GLY A 96 -4.39 24.09 5.79
C GLY A 96 -5.78 23.46 5.97
N PHE A 97 -6.64 23.59 4.98
CA PHE A 97 -7.97 22.98 5.03
C PHE A 97 -7.93 21.43 5.10
N LEU A 98 -6.95 20.81 4.46
CA LEU A 98 -6.77 19.35 4.59
C LEU A 98 -6.33 18.96 6.00
N GLN A 99 -5.43 19.71 6.61
CA GLN A 99 -5.01 19.48 7.99
C GLN A 99 -6.17 19.63 8.97
N ASP A 100 -6.98 20.70 8.81
CA ASP A 100 -8.17 20.92 9.62
C ASP A 100 -9.18 19.75 9.47
N ALA A 101 -9.44 19.31 8.23
CA ALA A 101 -10.32 18.18 7.96
C ALA A 101 -9.77 16.86 8.56
N TYR A 102 -8.47 16.60 8.47
CA TYR A 102 -7.86 15.44 9.13
C TYR A 102 -7.98 15.52 10.66
N ALA A 103 -7.79 16.71 11.24
CA ALA A 103 -7.94 16.90 12.68
C ALA A 103 -9.39 16.66 13.14
N GLU A 104 -10.38 17.22 12.44
CA GLU A 104 -11.81 17.03 12.69
C GLU A 104 -12.19 15.54 12.58
N PHE A 105 -11.78 14.86 11.51
CA PHE A 105 -12.01 13.44 11.33
C PHE A 105 -11.37 12.60 12.45
N GLY A 106 -10.17 12.97 12.89
CA GLY A 106 -9.49 12.34 14.02
C GLY A 106 -10.23 12.51 15.34
N GLN A 107 -10.80 13.69 15.60
CA GLN A 107 -11.64 13.95 16.79
C GLN A 107 -12.92 13.10 16.79
N LEU A 108 -13.57 12.97 15.63
CA LEU A 108 -14.82 12.21 15.50
C LEU A 108 -14.62 10.69 15.56
N THR A 109 -13.48 10.19 15.08
CA THR A 109 -13.29 8.75 14.87
C THR A 109 -12.22 8.11 15.76
N GLY A 110 -11.37 8.91 16.39
CA GLY A 110 -10.13 8.44 17.03
C GLY A 110 -9.04 8.01 16.02
N ARG A 111 -9.26 8.18 14.71
CA ARG A 111 -8.32 7.83 13.65
C ARG A 111 -7.63 9.08 13.12
N HIS A 112 -6.35 9.22 13.43
CA HIS A 112 -5.58 10.41 13.10
C HIS A 112 -4.78 10.21 11.82
N TYR A 113 -5.08 11.04 10.82
CA TYR A 113 -4.37 11.12 9.55
C TYR A 113 -3.70 12.48 9.42
N GLY A 114 -2.80 12.63 8.44
CA GLY A 114 -2.11 13.88 8.16
C GLY A 114 -1.64 13.96 6.71
N LEU A 115 -0.98 15.04 6.35
CA LEU A 115 -0.39 15.21 5.01
C LEU A 115 0.70 14.17 4.75
N VAL A 116 1.37 13.75 5.82
CA VAL A 116 2.42 12.73 5.88
C VAL A 116 2.16 11.86 7.09
N SER A 117 2.29 10.55 6.95
CA SER A 117 2.25 9.60 8.07
C SER A 117 3.64 9.05 8.34
N THR A 118 3.98 8.87 9.61
CA THR A 118 5.29 8.36 10.03
C THR A 118 5.14 7.09 10.85
N TYR A 119 6.01 6.11 10.61
CA TYR A 119 6.03 4.86 11.36
C TYR A 119 7.43 4.57 11.88
N LYS A 120 7.60 4.52 13.22
CA LYS A 120 8.88 4.26 13.89
C LYS A 120 10.05 5.10 13.35
N SER A 121 9.75 6.36 12.97
CA SER A 121 10.74 7.23 12.32
C SER A 121 11.52 8.12 13.30
N GLN A 122 11.06 8.32 14.55
CA GLN A 122 11.65 9.29 15.48
C GLN A 122 13.13 9.00 15.77
N ASP A 123 13.48 7.75 16.05
CA ASP A 123 14.83 7.28 16.37
C ASP A 123 15.56 6.67 15.17
N ALA A 124 14.94 6.73 13.98
CA ALA A 124 15.48 6.11 12.78
C ALA A 124 16.58 6.97 12.13
N ASP A 125 17.69 6.33 11.78
CA ASP A 125 18.75 6.90 10.95
C ASP A 125 18.41 6.77 9.44
N THR A 126 17.74 5.70 9.08
CA THR A 126 17.28 5.38 7.70
C THR A 126 15.76 5.33 7.66
N VAL A 127 15.15 5.96 6.68
CA VAL A 127 13.69 5.88 6.48
C VAL A 127 13.34 5.54 5.06
N PHE A 128 12.34 4.67 4.90
CA PHE A 128 11.66 4.47 3.62
C PHE A 128 10.65 5.59 3.39
N VAL A 129 10.50 6.01 2.14
CA VAL A 129 9.43 6.91 1.71
C VAL A 129 8.65 6.27 0.59
N SER A 130 7.33 6.26 0.70
CA SER A 130 6.45 5.58 -0.26
C SER A 130 5.12 6.29 -0.46
N LEU A 131 4.37 5.81 -1.46
CA LEU A 131 2.99 6.17 -1.78
C LEU A 131 2.12 4.91 -1.77
N GLY A 132 0.83 5.08 -1.45
CA GLY A 132 -0.20 4.08 -1.63
C GLY A 132 0.01 2.79 -0.83
N CYS A 133 -0.41 1.66 -1.40
CA CYS A 133 -0.47 0.36 -0.72
C CYS A 133 0.88 -0.25 -0.31
N ALA A 134 2.00 0.31 -0.74
CA ALA A 134 3.33 -0.16 -0.34
C ALA A 134 3.64 0.11 1.14
N ALA A 135 3.00 1.13 1.74
CA ALA A 135 3.29 1.56 3.11
C ALA A 135 3.17 0.43 4.13
N GLU A 136 2.11 -0.35 4.06
CA GLU A 136 1.86 -1.45 4.99
C GLU A 136 2.92 -2.58 4.89
N ASN A 137 3.31 -2.96 3.67
CA ASN A 137 4.40 -3.93 3.47
C ASN A 137 5.73 -3.41 4.03
N ILE A 138 6.00 -2.12 3.85
CA ILE A 138 7.22 -1.48 4.36
C ILE A 138 7.20 -1.43 5.88
N GLU A 139 6.08 -1.13 6.52
CA GLU A 139 5.95 -1.12 7.97
C GLU A 139 6.23 -2.49 8.59
N GLU A 140 5.76 -3.59 7.98
CA GLU A 140 6.09 -4.95 8.43
C GLU A 140 7.59 -5.27 8.25
N ALA A 141 8.18 -4.84 7.14
CA ALA A 141 9.62 -5.00 6.95
C ALA A 141 10.44 -4.17 7.95
N VAL A 142 9.99 -2.96 8.30
CA VAL A 142 10.57 -2.13 9.35
C VAL A 142 10.52 -2.85 10.70
N ASP A 143 9.39 -3.46 11.05
CA ASP A 143 9.24 -4.23 12.29
C ASP A 143 10.18 -5.43 12.32
N HIS A 144 10.29 -6.14 11.22
CA HIS A 144 11.21 -7.27 11.07
C HIS A 144 12.68 -6.83 11.27
N LEU A 145 13.14 -5.81 10.54
CA LEU A 145 14.51 -5.30 10.64
C LEU A 145 14.85 -4.80 12.06
N ARG A 146 13.89 -4.14 12.71
CA ARG A 146 14.07 -3.70 14.09
C ARG A 146 14.18 -4.85 15.09
N SER A 147 13.33 -5.87 14.92
CA SER A 147 13.29 -7.02 15.84
C SER A 147 14.47 -7.98 15.65
N THR A 148 14.91 -8.21 14.42
CA THR A 148 15.95 -9.19 14.10
C THR A 148 17.36 -8.61 14.09
N GLU A 149 17.52 -7.33 13.72
CA GLU A 149 18.82 -6.70 13.52
C GLU A 149 19.04 -5.49 14.44
N ASN A 150 18.07 -5.12 15.26
CA ASN A 150 18.06 -3.88 16.03
C ASN A 150 18.33 -2.63 15.16
N ALA A 151 17.83 -2.66 13.92
CA ALA A 151 18.05 -1.62 12.93
C ALA A 151 17.31 -0.33 13.30
N LYS A 152 17.97 0.82 13.18
CA LYS A 152 17.35 2.14 13.35
C LYS A 152 16.70 2.57 12.04
N VAL A 153 15.63 1.91 11.67
CA VAL A 153 14.88 2.11 10.43
C VAL A 153 13.42 2.46 10.72
N GLY A 154 12.82 3.30 9.89
CA GLY A 154 11.41 3.68 9.94
C GLY A 154 10.82 3.86 8.55
N SER A 155 9.57 4.30 8.47
CA SER A 155 8.94 4.66 7.21
C SER A 155 8.14 5.95 7.30
N ILE A 156 7.98 6.58 6.16
CA ILE A 156 7.23 7.80 5.93
C ILE A 156 6.34 7.57 4.70
N HIS A 157 5.07 7.82 4.87
CA HIS A 157 4.08 7.71 3.80
C HIS A 157 3.54 9.09 3.45
N ILE A 158 3.59 9.45 2.17
CA ILE A 158 3.06 10.72 1.68
C ILE A 158 1.61 10.53 1.30
N ASN A 159 0.70 11.16 2.05
CA ASN A 159 -0.74 11.03 1.82
C ASN A 159 -1.27 12.04 0.80
N VAL A 160 -0.61 13.19 0.65
CA VAL A 160 -1.01 14.27 -0.26
C VAL A 160 0.13 14.58 -1.21
N ILE A 161 -0.09 14.37 -2.51
CA ILE A 161 0.93 14.58 -3.54
C ILE A 161 0.76 15.91 -4.32
N ARG A 162 -0.42 16.52 -4.23
CA ARG A 162 -0.70 17.85 -4.83
C ARG A 162 -1.78 18.58 -4.01
N PRO A 163 -1.50 19.76 -3.49
CA PRO A 163 -0.18 20.41 -3.46
C PRO A 163 0.83 19.54 -2.69
N PHE A 164 2.10 19.54 -3.13
CA PHE A 164 3.13 18.78 -2.41
C PHE A 164 3.40 19.41 -1.04
N PRO A 165 3.34 18.67 0.06
CA PRO A 165 3.44 19.21 1.42
C PRO A 165 4.91 19.40 1.84
N GLU A 166 5.66 20.27 1.16
CA GLU A 166 7.11 20.44 1.29
C GLU A 166 7.56 20.58 2.75
N ALA A 167 6.90 21.44 3.52
CA ALA A 167 7.27 21.68 4.92
C ALA A 167 7.10 20.43 5.80
N ALA A 168 6.00 19.72 5.65
CA ALA A 168 5.73 18.49 6.40
C ALA A 168 6.71 17.36 6.03
N VAL A 169 7.07 17.27 4.75
CA VAL A 169 8.05 16.30 4.26
C VAL A 169 9.45 16.60 4.81
N ILE A 170 9.89 17.86 4.75
CA ILE A 170 11.19 18.26 5.32
C ILE A 170 11.23 17.99 6.81
N GLU A 171 10.20 18.34 7.56
CA GLU A 171 10.15 18.09 9.00
C GLU A 171 10.22 16.59 9.33
N ALA A 172 9.54 15.74 8.56
CA ALA A 172 9.57 14.29 8.74
C ALA A 172 10.94 13.66 8.39
N LEU A 173 11.68 14.27 7.45
CA LEU A 173 12.98 13.78 6.97
C LEU A 173 14.19 14.44 7.63
N LYS A 174 13.98 15.49 8.41
CA LYS A 174 15.04 16.20 9.11
C LYS A 174 15.82 15.27 10.05
N GLY A 175 17.16 15.38 10.04
CA GLY A 175 18.04 14.58 10.88
C GLY A 175 18.20 13.11 10.48
N LYS A 176 17.62 12.69 9.36
CA LYS A 176 17.85 11.35 8.81
C LYS A 176 19.18 11.30 8.06
N LYS A 177 19.88 10.16 8.17
CA LYS A 177 21.14 9.95 7.44
C LYS A 177 20.88 9.47 6.02
N GLN A 178 19.86 8.62 5.86
CA GLN A 178 19.50 7.99 4.58
C GLN A 178 18.00 8.01 4.38
N VAL A 179 17.58 8.24 3.15
CA VAL A 179 16.18 8.18 2.69
C VAL A 179 16.09 7.25 1.50
N ILE A 180 15.27 6.22 1.58
CA ILE A 180 15.03 5.24 0.52
C ILE A 180 13.64 5.50 -0.06
N ILE A 181 13.59 6.16 -1.22
CA ILE A 181 12.34 6.49 -1.90
C ILE A 181 11.98 5.35 -2.83
N LEU A 182 10.81 4.75 -2.62
CA LEU A 182 10.29 3.66 -3.44
C LEU A 182 9.06 4.12 -4.21
N GLU A 183 9.13 4.01 -5.54
CA GLU A 183 8.08 4.48 -6.45
C GLU A 183 7.66 3.38 -7.44
N ARG A 184 6.35 3.26 -7.66
CA ARG A 184 5.78 2.35 -8.65
C ARG A 184 5.75 3.02 -10.03
N THR A 185 6.91 3.54 -10.44
CA THR A 185 7.15 4.18 -11.73
C THR A 185 8.63 4.11 -12.10
N ASP A 186 8.92 4.38 -13.35
CA ASP A 186 10.27 4.54 -13.86
C ASP A 186 10.27 5.60 -14.97
N GLU A 187 10.94 6.72 -14.71
CA GLU A 187 11.06 7.83 -15.66
C GLU A 187 12.51 7.98 -16.14
N GLY A 188 13.01 6.98 -16.85
CA GLY A 188 14.41 6.91 -17.28
C GLY A 188 14.89 8.09 -18.15
N LEU A 189 14.00 8.90 -18.70
CA LEU A 189 14.35 10.12 -19.46
C LEU A 189 14.30 11.38 -18.60
N SER A 190 13.85 11.30 -17.36
CA SER A 190 13.85 12.41 -16.41
C SER A 190 15.08 12.35 -15.51
N ALA A 191 15.38 13.48 -14.85
CA ALA A 191 16.47 13.53 -13.89
C ALA A 191 16.25 12.58 -12.70
N ASP A 192 14.98 12.34 -12.36
CA ASP A 192 14.57 11.45 -11.28
C ASP A 192 13.10 11.05 -11.43
N ASN A 193 12.65 10.05 -10.69
CA ASN A 193 11.23 9.72 -10.55
C ASN A 193 10.46 10.86 -9.85
N PRO A 194 9.14 10.98 -10.06
CA PRO A 194 8.36 12.15 -9.63
C PRO A 194 8.45 12.47 -8.13
N LEU A 195 8.29 11.48 -7.25
CA LEU A 195 8.37 11.71 -5.80
C LEU A 195 9.79 12.10 -5.37
N ALA A 196 10.80 11.43 -5.93
CA ALA A 196 12.19 11.75 -5.66
C ALA A 196 12.53 13.18 -6.10
N ARG A 197 12.02 13.64 -7.26
CA ARG A 197 12.17 15.03 -7.69
C ARG A 197 11.51 16.02 -6.73
N ASP A 198 10.28 15.76 -6.31
CA ASP A 198 9.57 16.63 -5.39
C ASP A 198 10.31 16.75 -4.04
N ILE A 199 10.80 15.63 -3.50
CA ILE A 199 11.57 15.58 -2.25
C ILE A 199 12.90 16.34 -2.40
N ARG A 200 13.65 16.10 -3.48
CA ARG A 200 14.91 16.82 -3.74
C ARG A 200 14.67 18.31 -3.90
N THR A 201 13.59 18.70 -4.58
CA THR A 201 13.20 20.11 -4.73
C THR A 201 12.88 20.73 -3.37
N ALA A 202 12.16 20.01 -2.51
CA ALA A 202 11.86 20.49 -1.16
C ALA A 202 13.16 20.70 -0.34
N PHE A 203 14.12 19.75 -0.39
CA PHE A 203 15.42 19.93 0.25
C PHE A 203 16.22 21.10 -0.33
N SER A 204 16.24 21.27 -1.67
CA SER A 204 16.91 22.41 -2.30
C SER A 204 16.37 23.73 -1.78
N LYS A 205 15.03 23.87 -1.72
CA LYS A 205 14.39 25.07 -1.17
C LYS A 205 14.64 25.25 0.33
N ALA A 206 14.71 24.17 1.10
CA ALA A 206 15.03 24.20 2.53
C ALA A 206 16.49 24.68 2.77
N VAL A 207 17.44 24.27 1.92
CA VAL A 207 18.82 24.77 1.92
C VAL A 207 18.90 26.25 1.51
N GLU A 208 18.08 26.67 0.52
CA GLU A 208 17.95 28.09 0.16
C GLU A 208 17.38 28.90 1.34
N ALA A 209 16.35 28.37 2.03
CA ALA A 209 15.78 28.99 3.21
C ALA A 209 16.81 29.12 4.37
N HIS A 210 17.72 28.16 4.52
CA HIS A 210 18.81 28.25 5.48
C HIS A 210 19.77 29.40 5.17
N LYS A 211 20.05 29.64 3.88
CA LYS A 211 21.01 30.68 3.45
C LYS A 211 20.39 32.09 3.36
N HIS A 212 19.15 32.18 2.95
CA HIS A 212 18.53 33.43 2.55
C HIS A 212 17.24 33.76 3.30
N GLY A 213 16.78 32.89 4.19
CA GLY A 213 15.43 32.93 4.76
C GLY A 213 14.38 32.38 3.81
N GLY A 214 13.21 32.03 4.34
CA GLY A 214 12.09 31.49 3.55
C GLY A 214 11.00 30.90 4.44
N SER A 215 9.96 30.37 3.81
CA SER A 215 8.81 29.78 4.50
C SER A 215 8.99 28.30 4.89
N LEU A 216 9.98 27.63 4.30
CA LEU A 216 10.27 26.22 4.64
C LEU A 216 11.18 26.10 5.87
N PRO A 217 11.09 24.99 6.63
CA PRO A 217 12.04 24.66 7.66
C PRO A 217 13.47 24.67 7.09
N PRO A 218 14.40 25.45 7.64
CA PRO A 218 15.75 25.54 7.11
C PRO A 218 16.55 24.27 7.41
N ILE A 219 17.33 23.82 6.42
CA ILE A 219 18.24 22.65 6.51
C ILE A 219 19.64 23.09 6.09
N ALA A 220 20.66 22.80 6.90
CA ALA A 220 22.03 23.03 6.48
C ALA A 220 22.45 22.04 5.37
N PRO A 221 23.33 22.43 4.44
CA PRO A 221 23.70 21.56 3.32
C PRO A 221 24.24 20.18 3.71
N ASP A 222 24.92 20.08 4.84
CA ASP A 222 25.49 18.86 5.41
C ASP A 222 24.46 18.00 6.17
N GLU A 223 23.27 18.55 6.44
CA GLU A 223 22.14 17.83 7.03
C GLU A 223 21.21 17.17 5.98
N VAL A 224 21.47 17.39 4.69
CA VAL A 224 20.67 16.76 3.61
C VAL A 224 21.01 15.26 3.60
N PRO A 225 20.01 14.36 3.75
CA PRO A 225 20.26 12.92 3.79
C PRO A 225 20.74 12.40 2.43
N LEU A 226 21.47 11.26 2.45
CA LEU A 226 21.73 10.51 1.23
C LEU A 226 20.42 9.91 0.72
N ILE A 227 20.03 10.22 -0.51
CA ILE A 227 18.76 9.79 -1.09
C ILE A 227 18.98 8.64 -2.06
N PHE A 228 18.45 7.48 -1.70
CA PHE A 228 18.29 6.32 -2.56
C PHE A 228 16.91 6.33 -3.23
N ARG A 229 16.81 5.73 -4.41
CA ARG A 229 15.57 5.67 -5.20
C ARG A 229 15.44 4.33 -5.87
N GLY A 230 14.29 3.70 -5.67
CA GLY A 230 13.96 2.39 -6.21
C GLY A 230 12.68 2.41 -7.02
N SER A 231 12.77 1.91 -8.25
CA SER A 231 11.60 1.64 -9.09
C SER A 231 11.11 0.21 -8.86
N TYR A 232 9.80 0.05 -8.67
CA TYR A 232 9.20 -1.27 -8.41
C TYR A 232 7.78 -1.39 -8.99
N GLY A 233 7.27 -2.60 -9.10
CA GLY A 233 5.85 -2.91 -9.15
C GLY A 233 5.07 -2.45 -10.37
N ILE A 234 5.73 -1.96 -11.43
CA ILE A 234 5.08 -1.53 -12.68
C ILE A 234 4.33 -2.71 -13.30
N GLY A 235 3.12 -2.46 -13.82
CA GLY A 235 2.26 -3.50 -14.40
C GLY A 235 1.73 -4.48 -13.35
N SER A 236 1.48 -4.01 -12.12
CA SER A 236 1.01 -4.83 -10.99
C SER A 236 1.98 -5.95 -10.57
N ARG A 237 3.26 -5.77 -10.88
CA ARG A 237 4.29 -6.68 -10.42
C ARG A 237 4.38 -6.64 -8.90
N ASP A 238 4.58 -7.81 -8.32
CA ASP A 238 4.49 -8.00 -6.88
C ASP A 238 5.60 -7.26 -6.11
N PHE A 239 5.28 -6.83 -4.89
CA PHE A 239 6.20 -6.11 -4.01
C PHE A 239 6.35 -6.87 -2.69
N ARG A 240 7.34 -7.73 -2.62
CA ARG A 240 7.54 -8.73 -1.56
C ARG A 240 8.52 -8.26 -0.49
N PRO A 241 8.53 -8.91 0.68
CA PRO A 241 9.47 -8.60 1.76
C PRO A 241 10.93 -8.56 1.31
N GLU A 242 11.39 -9.54 0.53
CA GLU A 242 12.77 -9.61 0.06
C GLU A 242 13.20 -8.41 -0.81
N HIS A 243 12.25 -7.73 -1.44
CA HIS A 243 12.52 -6.50 -2.19
C HIS A 243 12.80 -5.34 -1.24
N ILE A 244 12.01 -5.21 -0.17
CA ILE A 244 12.16 -4.14 0.83
C ILE A 244 13.45 -4.35 1.63
N LEU A 245 13.70 -5.58 2.07
CA LEU A 245 14.94 -5.94 2.77
C LEU A 245 16.16 -5.68 1.87
N GLY A 246 16.11 -6.09 0.59
CA GLY A 246 17.16 -5.83 -0.38
C GLY A 246 17.44 -4.34 -0.59
N ALA A 247 16.41 -3.50 -0.64
CA ALA A 247 16.58 -2.05 -0.72
C ALA A 247 17.29 -1.49 0.53
N TYR A 248 16.95 -1.99 1.72
CA TYR A 248 17.64 -1.62 2.96
C TYR A 248 19.08 -2.10 2.97
N GLU A 249 19.33 -3.38 2.72
CA GLU A 249 20.68 -3.98 2.70
C GLU A 249 21.59 -3.26 1.69
N TYR A 250 21.05 -2.89 0.53
CA TYR A 250 21.76 -2.12 -0.49
C TYR A 250 22.14 -0.73 0.04
N SER A 251 21.20 -0.02 0.66
CA SER A 251 21.49 1.30 1.24
C SER A 251 22.54 1.26 2.33
N GLN A 252 22.68 0.13 3.03
CA GLN A 252 23.71 -0.11 4.06
C GLN A 252 25.03 -0.63 3.47
N GLY A 253 25.16 -0.76 2.15
CA GLY A 253 26.36 -1.29 1.47
C GLY A 253 26.62 -2.79 1.69
N ARG A 254 25.61 -3.54 2.22
CA ARG A 254 25.73 -4.98 2.54
C ARG A 254 25.66 -5.86 1.30
N ILE A 255 24.89 -5.44 0.30
CA ILE A 255 24.77 -6.13 -1.00
C ILE A 255 25.08 -5.18 -2.15
N ALA A 256 25.36 -5.74 -3.32
CA ALA A 256 25.50 -5.00 -4.57
C ALA A 256 24.29 -5.21 -5.48
N ARG A 257 24.13 -4.33 -6.46
CA ARG A 257 23.25 -4.58 -7.61
C ARG A 257 23.78 -5.77 -8.44
N ASN A 258 22.94 -6.32 -9.30
CA ASN A 258 23.33 -7.43 -10.18
C ASN A 258 24.52 -7.09 -11.12
N ASP A 259 24.76 -5.81 -11.41
CA ASP A 259 25.93 -5.36 -12.18
C ASP A 259 27.22 -5.22 -11.32
N GLY A 260 27.17 -5.62 -10.05
CA GLY A 260 28.28 -5.60 -9.11
C GLY A 260 28.51 -4.27 -8.42
N LYS A 261 27.78 -3.21 -8.75
CA LYS A 261 27.96 -1.88 -8.16
C LYS A 261 27.31 -1.77 -6.79
N LYS A 262 27.95 -1.02 -5.90
CA LYS A 262 27.52 -0.78 -4.53
C LYS A 262 27.07 0.65 -4.31
N ALA A 263 26.34 0.85 -3.23
CA ALA A 263 25.84 2.15 -2.80
C ALA A 263 26.93 3.17 -2.47
N ASP A 264 28.06 2.73 -1.92
CA ASP A 264 29.22 3.55 -1.58
C ASP A 264 30.02 4.06 -2.80
N GLU A 265 29.77 3.51 -3.99
CA GLU A 265 30.31 3.99 -5.24
C GLU A 265 29.49 5.15 -5.87
N GLY A 266 28.54 5.73 -5.13
CA GLY A 266 27.68 6.83 -5.58
C GLY A 266 26.46 6.37 -6.37
N GLU A 267 26.24 5.07 -6.50
CA GLU A 267 25.09 4.49 -7.23
C GLU A 267 23.88 4.40 -6.30
N THR A 268 23.00 5.37 -6.39
CA THR A 268 21.81 5.47 -5.52
C THR A 268 20.51 4.98 -6.16
N PHE A 269 20.52 4.64 -7.46
CA PHE A 269 19.36 4.11 -8.17
C PHE A 269 19.41 2.58 -8.25
N PHE A 270 18.25 1.95 -8.02
CA PHE A 270 18.07 0.51 -8.17
C PHE A 270 16.65 0.16 -8.61
N VAL A 271 16.43 -1.09 -9.00
CA VAL A 271 15.11 -1.63 -9.36
C VAL A 271 14.80 -2.87 -8.51
N LEU A 272 13.52 -3.14 -8.28
CA LEU A 272 13.05 -4.25 -7.43
C LEU A 272 12.11 -5.18 -8.18
N GLY A 273 12.20 -6.47 -7.88
CA GLY A 273 11.28 -7.50 -8.37
C GLY A 273 11.42 -7.84 -9.84
N VAL A 274 12.52 -7.52 -10.47
CA VAL A 274 12.83 -7.81 -11.88
C VAL A 274 14.25 -8.35 -12.02
N GLU A 275 14.51 -9.10 -13.09
CA GLU A 275 15.86 -9.48 -13.50
C GLU A 275 16.44 -8.35 -14.35
N HIS A 276 17.34 -7.57 -13.77
CA HIS A 276 17.95 -6.41 -14.42
C HIS A 276 19.34 -6.15 -13.80
N PRO A 277 20.31 -5.57 -14.53
CA PRO A 277 21.60 -5.19 -13.96
C PRO A 277 21.50 -4.32 -12.70
N TYR A 278 20.52 -3.42 -12.62
CA TYR A 278 20.32 -2.54 -11.48
C TYR A 278 19.45 -3.16 -10.37
N ALA A 279 19.07 -4.42 -10.49
CA ALA A 279 18.23 -5.07 -9.49
C ALA A 279 18.98 -5.35 -8.20
N VAL A 280 18.26 -5.19 -7.08
CA VAL A 280 18.70 -5.62 -5.75
C VAL A 280 17.62 -6.51 -5.14
N LYS A 281 18.04 -7.51 -4.38
CA LYS A 281 17.17 -8.44 -3.68
C LYS A 281 17.89 -9.03 -2.50
N SER A 282 17.22 -9.15 -1.37
CA SER A 282 17.72 -9.91 -0.22
C SER A 282 17.65 -11.42 -0.48
N GLU A 283 18.60 -12.16 0.06
CA GLU A 283 18.51 -13.62 0.16
C GLU A 283 17.48 -14.08 1.22
N SER A 284 17.15 -13.20 2.16
CA SER A 284 16.16 -13.45 3.19
C SER A 284 14.74 -13.28 2.65
N THR A 285 13.91 -14.31 2.82
CA THR A 285 12.49 -14.33 2.39
C THR A 285 11.58 -14.62 3.59
N PRO A 286 11.52 -13.72 4.60
CA PRO A 286 10.74 -13.99 5.80
C PRO A 286 9.24 -13.97 5.51
N SER A 287 8.49 -14.76 6.27
CA SER A 287 7.06 -14.54 6.39
C SER A 287 6.83 -13.38 7.34
N LEU A 288 6.24 -12.29 6.86
CA LEU A 288 5.91 -11.12 7.67
C LEU A 288 4.43 -11.12 8.11
N LEU A 289 3.80 -12.28 8.06
CA LEU A 289 2.43 -12.44 8.57
C LEU A 289 2.43 -12.40 10.10
N PRO A 290 1.37 -11.87 10.73
CA PRO A 290 1.27 -11.86 12.18
C PRO A 290 1.25 -13.29 12.76
N ASP A 291 1.62 -13.40 14.05
CA ASP A 291 1.53 -14.66 14.77
C ASP A 291 0.14 -15.28 14.69
N MET A 292 0.05 -16.59 14.62
CA MET A 292 -1.17 -17.38 14.47
C MET A 292 -1.95 -17.11 13.16
N ALA A 293 -1.38 -16.42 12.20
CA ALA A 293 -1.98 -16.30 10.88
C ALA A 293 -2.01 -17.64 10.16
N ILE A 294 -3.12 -17.91 9.50
CA ILE A 294 -3.30 -19.05 8.58
C ILE A 294 -3.30 -18.50 7.16
N ALA A 295 -2.36 -18.95 6.36
CA ALA A 295 -2.21 -18.56 4.97
C ALA A 295 -2.66 -19.70 4.04
N VAL A 296 -3.64 -19.43 3.20
CA VAL A 296 -4.21 -20.38 2.24
C VAL A 296 -3.95 -19.90 0.83
N ARG A 297 -3.44 -20.79 -0.03
CA ARG A 297 -3.38 -20.55 -1.46
C ARG A 297 -4.36 -21.44 -2.19
N PHE A 298 -5.26 -20.84 -2.92
CA PHE A 298 -6.06 -21.53 -3.92
C PHE A 298 -5.26 -21.59 -5.21
N HIS A 299 -5.12 -22.75 -5.76
CA HIS A 299 -4.38 -23.01 -6.99
C HIS A 299 -5.29 -23.68 -8.02
N SER A 300 -5.49 -23.07 -9.18
CA SER A 300 -6.41 -23.56 -10.21
C SER A 300 -6.08 -22.99 -11.59
N ILE A 301 -6.99 -23.19 -12.52
CA ILE A 301 -7.01 -22.61 -13.84
C ILE A 301 -8.07 -21.50 -13.89
N GLY A 302 -7.78 -20.40 -14.58
CA GLY A 302 -8.70 -19.29 -14.76
C GLY A 302 -10.03 -19.72 -15.40
N GLY A 303 -11.13 -19.23 -14.84
CA GLY A 303 -12.48 -19.52 -15.29
C GLY A 303 -13.25 -20.59 -14.52
N TRP A 304 -12.64 -21.25 -13.53
CA TRP A 304 -13.27 -22.30 -12.72
C TRP A 304 -13.94 -21.81 -11.43
N GLY A 305 -14.14 -20.50 -11.30
CA GLY A 305 -14.86 -19.90 -10.17
C GLY A 305 -14.06 -19.82 -8.85
N MET A 306 -12.81 -20.26 -8.82
CA MET A 306 -11.98 -20.33 -7.61
C MET A 306 -11.82 -18.97 -6.92
N ILE A 307 -11.63 -17.87 -7.66
CA ILE A 307 -11.52 -16.52 -7.08
C ILE A 307 -12.80 -16.15 -6.35
N THR A 308 -13.96 -16.42 -6.96
CA THR A 308 -15.28 -16.17 -6.33
C THR A 308 -15.45 -17.01 -5.06
N THR A 309 -15.04 -18.28 -5.10
CA THR A 309 -15.09 -19.16 -3.91
C THR A 309 -14.16 -18.66 -2.81
N GLY A 310 -12.94 -18.25 -3.16
CA GLY A 310 -11.98 -17.69 -2.20
C GLY A 310 -12.48 -16.39 -1.57
N LYS A 311 -13.09 -15.50 -2.38
CA LYS A 311 -13.74 -14.27 -1.90
C LYS A 311 -14.88 -14.56 -0.94
N ASN A 312 -15.80 -15.43 -1.31
CA ASN A 312 -16.91 -15.81 -0.45
C ASN A 312 -16.42 -16.41 0.88
N LEU A 313 -15.37 -17.25 0.84
CA LEU A 313 -14.77 -17.80 2.06
C LEU A 313 -14.16 -16.71 2.94
N GLY A 314 -13.44 -15.76 2.35
CA GLY A 314 -12.87 -14.61 3.07
C GLY A 314 -13.95 -13.75 3.75
N SER A 315 -15.01 -13.43 3.00
CA SER A 315 -16.16 -12.67 3.53
C SER A 315 -16.85 -13.42 4.66
N ILE A 316 -17.14 -14.71 4.50
CA ILE A 316 -17.79 -15.54 5.53
C ILE A 316 -16.93 -15.59 6.81
N ILE A 317 -15.60 -15.76 6.68
CA ILE A 317 -14.71 -15.80 7.84
C ILE A 317 -14.68 -14.43 8.55
N GLY A 318 -14.62 -13.34 7.80
CA GLY A 318 -14.67 -11.98 8.34
C GLY A 318 -15.97 -11.70 9.09
N GLU A 319 -17.12 -12.01 8.49
CA GLU A 319 -18.43 -11.88 9.12
C GLU A 319 -18.60 -12.82 10.33
N PHE A 320 -18.05 -14.04 10.27
CA PHE A 320 -18.10 -15.00 11.37
C PHE A 320 -17.31 -14.49 12.58
N GLY A 321 -16.16 -13.87 12.38
CA GLY A 321 -15.41 -13.17 13.42
C GLY A 321 -16.26 -12.10 14.13
N ASP A 322 -16.99 -11.29 13.37
CA ASP A 322 -17.89 -10.28 13.92
C ASP A 322 -19.08 -10.88 14.70
N VAL A 323 -19.59 -12.04 14.27
CA VAL A 323 -20.67 -12.74 14.98
C VAL A 323 -20.20 -13.37 16.29
N ILE A 324 -18.98 -13.92 16.29
CA ILE A 324 -18.38 -14.48 17.53
C ILE A 324 -18.15 -13.35 18.56
N SER A 325 -17.66 -12.19 18.13
CA SER A 325 -17.40 -11.06 19.01
C SER A 325 -18.64 -10.47 19.68
N LYS A 326 -19.82 -10.66 19.10
CA LYS A 326 -21.12 -10.18 19.62
C LYS A 326 -21.86 -11.19 20.49
N ARG A 327 -21.36 -12.42 20.62
CA ARG A 327 -21.94 -13.42 21.52
C ARG A 327 -21.26 -13.35 22.87
N GLU A 328 -22.05 -13.41 23.95
CA GLU A 328 -21.50 -13.57 25.30
C GLU A 328 -20.59 -14.81 25.36
N PRO A 329 -19.48 -14.77 26.10
CA PRO A 329 -18.46 -15.82 26.09
C PRO A 329 -19.00 -17.07 26.81
N THR A 330 -19.67 -17.95 26.07
CA THR A 330 -20.18 -19.22 26.60
C THR A 330 -19.38 -20.44 26.16
N TYR A 331 -18.27 -20.30 25.45
CA TYR A 331 -17.43 -21.44 25.03
C TYR A 331 -15.95 -21.21 25.20
N ASP A 332 -15.40 -21.91 26.16
CA ASP A 332 -13.99 -22.00 26.57
C ASP A 332 -13.05 -22.70 25.56
N THR A 333 -13.46 -22.87 24.32
CA THR A 333 -12.74 -23.70 23.34
C THR A 333 -11.84 -22.93 22.37
N PHE A 334 -11.92 -21.62 22.32
CA PHE A 334 -10.96 -20.75 21.61
C PHE A 334 -10.40 -19.74 22.61
N GLY A 335 -9.56 -20.22 23.53
CA GLY A 335 -8.91 -19.39 24.51
C GLY A 335 -8.38 -18.11 23.92
N ALA A 336 -8.87 -16.96 24.40
CA ALA A 336 -8.34 -15.61 24.24
C ALA A 336 -8.11 -15.16 22.78
N LEU A 337 -9.02 -15.44 21.86
CA LEU A 337 -9.21 -14.60 20.68
C LEU A 337 -9.96 -13.35 21.19
N GLU A 338 -9.25 -12.25 21.40
CA GLU A 338 -9.90 -10.95 21.49
C GLU A 338 -10.63 -10.69 20.17
N ASP A 339 -11.79 -11.24 20.06
CA ASP A 339 -13.01 -10.86 19.38
C ASP A 339 -13.02 -10.49 17.88
N LYS A 340 -11.93 -10.44 17.13
CA LYS A 340 -11.98 -10.13 15.69
C LYS A 340 -10.99 -10.94 14.89
N LEU A 341 -11.46 -11.50 13.78
CA LEU A 341 -10.60 -12.07 12.77
C LEU A 341 -10.38 -11.04 11.65
N PHE A 342 -9.12 -10.82 11.33
CA PHE A 342 -8.71 -10.00 10.20
C PHE A 342 -8.52 -10.90 8.99
N VAL A 343 -8.99 -10.43 7.85
CA VAL A 343 -8.90 -11.14 6.57
C VAL A 343 -8.15 -10.27 5.58
N SER A 344 -7.22 -10.88 4.85
CA SER A 344 -6.57 -10.27 3.69
C SER A 344 -6.56 -11.28 2.56
N ALA A 345 -7.04 -10.87 1.39
CA ALA A 345 -7.08 -11.76 0.26
C ALA A 345 -6.69 -11.07 -1.05
N ASN A 346 -5.81 -11.72 -1.80
CA ASN A 346 -5.22 -11.18 -3.03
C ASN A 346 -5.36 -12.19 -4.18
N PRO A 347 -6.10 -11.85 -5.23
CA PRO A 347 -6.12 -12.64 -6.46
C PRO A 347 -4.86 -12.37 -7.29
N LYS A 348 -4.31 -13.43 -7.88
CA LYS A 348 -3.30 -13.33 -8.92
C LYS A 348 -3.78 -14.04 -10.17
N TYR A 349 -4.07 -13.28 -11.18
CA TYR A 349 -4.41 -13.76 -12.51
C TYR A 349 -3.76 -12.88 -13.58
N GLY A 350 -3.42 -13.48 -14.72
CA GLY A 350 -2.92 -12.73 -15.87
C GLY A 350 -4.06 -11.99 -16.60
N SER A 351 -3.70 -11.26 -17.65
CA SER A 351 -4.66 -10.62 -18.56
C SER A 351 -5.60 -11.62 -19.27
N GLU A 352 -5.21 -12.89 -19.29
CA GLU A 352 -5.99 -13.99 -19.87
C GLU A 352 -7.03 -14.48 -18.86
N LYS A 353 -8.31 -14.35 -19.22
CA LYS A 353 -9.44 -14.69 -18.34
C LYS A 353 -9.72 -16.19 -18.21
N LYS A 354 -9.17 -17.05 -19.09
CA LYS A 354 -9.41 -18.50 -19.10
C LYS A 354 -8.16 -19.27 -19.50
N GLY A 355 -7.94 -20.42 -18.87
CA GLY A 355 -6.93 -21.40 -19.26
C GLY A 355 -5.53 -21.19 -18.70
N ALA A 356 -5.21 -20.04 -18.11
CA ALA A 356 -3.93 -19.80 -17.45
C ALA A 356 -3.96 -20.21 -15.98
N PRO A 357 -2.83 -20.66 -15.40
CA PRO A 357 -2.74 -20.90 -13.96
C PRO A 357 -3.08 -19.64 -13.18
N THR A 358 -3.92 -19.82 -12.15
CA THR A 358 -4.44 -18.72 -11.35
C THR A 358 -4.27 -19.07 -9.87
N ASN A 359 -3.78 -18.12 -9.10
CA ASN A 359 -3.67 -18.25 -7.65
C ASN A 359 -4.57 -17.21 -6.96
N TYR A 360 -5.07 -17.58 -5.79
CA TYR A 360 -5.72 -16.68 -4.86
C TYR A 360 -5.17 -16.92 -3.47
N TYR A 361 -4.70 -15.89 -2.83
CA TYR A 361 -4.12 -15.96 -1.50
C TYR A 361 -5.13 -15.42 -0.50
N LEU A 362 -5.41 -16.19 0.54
CA LEU A 362 -6.27 -15.81 1.66
C LEU A 362 -5.48 -15.94 2.95
N VAL A 363 -5.43 -14.89 3.73
CA VAL A 363 -4.83 -14.88 5.07
C VAL A 363 -5.90 -14.54 6.07
N VAL A 364 -5.94 -15.29 7.15
CA VAL A 364 -6.78 -15.04 8.32
C VAL A 364 -5.89 -14.96 9.55
N ALA A 365 -6.07 -13.94 10.37
CA ALA A 365 -5.25 -13.74 11.57
C ALA A 365 -6.06 -13.07 12.70
N PRO A 366 -5.67 -13.27 13.97
CA PRO A 366 -6.26 -12.55 15.11
C PRO A 366 -5.74 -11.11 15.25
N LYS A 367 -4.78 -10.71 14.44
CA LYS A 367 -4.19 -9.37 14.41
C LYS A 367 -4.28 -8.76 13.02
N PRO A 368 -4.24 -7.42 12.87
CA PRO A 368 -4.23 -6.77 11.57
C PRO A 368 -3.14 -7.32 10.64
N ILE A 369 -3.51 -7.55 9.37
CA ILE A 369 -2.63 -8.09 8.35
C ILE A 369 -2.20 -6.93 7.47
N ARG A 370 -0.93 -6.53 7.54
CA ARG A 370 -0.36 -5.44 6.72
C ARG A 370 0.27 -5.96 5.42
N VAL A 371 0.68 -7.22 5.39
CA VAL A 371 1.27 -7.82 4.19
C VAL A 371 0.26 -7.86 3.04
N ASN A 372 0.63 -7.25 1.92
CA ASN A 372 -0.17 -7.16 0.70
C ASN A 372 0.67 -7.57 -0.53
N CYS A 373 0.98 -8.85 -0.63
CA CYS A 373 1.75 -9.43 -1.73
C CYS A 373 1.40 -10.91 -1.90
N GLU A 374 1.95 -11.54 -2.94
CA GLU A 374 1.96 -12.99 -3.03
C GLU A 374 2.78 -13.59 -1.90
N LEU A 375 2.28 -14.69 -1.35
CA LEU A 375 2.91 -15.32 -0.20
C LEU A 375 3.93 -16.37 -0.66
N ASN A 376 5.16 -16.21 -0.21
CA ASN A 376 6.21 -17.23 -0.37
C ASN A 376 6.03 -18.42 0.59
N HIS A 377 5.20 -18.24 1.64
CA HIS A 377 4.98 -19.24 2.68
C HIS A 377 3.49 -19.38 2.98
N VAL A 378 2.92 -20.56 2.72
CA VAL A 378 1.50 -20.84 2.97
C VAL A 378 1.35 -22.12 3.82
N ASP A 379 0.29 -22.18 4.62
CA ASP A 379 -0.01 -23.30 5.49
C ASP A 379 -0.84 -24.37 4.76
N VAL A 380 -1.72 -23.91 3.86
CA VAL A 380 -2.64 -24.77 3.11
C VAL A 380 -2.64 -24.38 1.63
N VAL A 381 -2.62 -25.39 0.78
CA VAL A 381 -2.89 -25.23 -0.66
C VAL A 381 -4.17 -25.98 -1.00
N LEU A 382 -5.16 -25.28 -1.52
CA LEU A 382 -6.37 -25.84 -2.11
C LEU A 382 -6.17 -25.89 -3.62
N CYS A 383 -5.83 -27.06 -4.14
CA CYS A 383 -5.55 -27.28 -5.56
C CYS A 383 -6.80 -27.86 -6.25
N CYS A 384 -7.54 -26.99 -6.95
CA CYS A 384 -8.76 -27.35 -7.67
C CYS A 384 -8.49 -27.82 -9.12
N ASP A 385 -7.24 -28.01 -9.51
CA ASP A 385 -6.86 -28.52 -10.82
C ASP A 385 -6.35 -29.97 -10.72
N PRO A 386 -7.12 -30.96 -11.21
CA PRO A 386 -6.70 -32.36 -11.17
C PRO A 386 -5.44 -32.65 -12.00
N LYS A 387 -5.03 -31.73 -12.88
CA LYS A 387 -3.83 -31.85 -13.72
C LYS A 387 -2.70 -30.92 -13.30
N ALA A 388 -2.81 -30.23 -12.16
CA ALA A 388 -1.86 -29.21 -11.72
C ALA A 388 -0.39 -29.61 -11.84
N PHE A 389 -0.04 -30.81 -11.41
CA PHE A 389 1.34 -31.32 -11.47
C PHE A 389 1.90 -31.57 -12.88
N THR A 390 1.09 -31.42 -13.93
CA THR A 390 1.57 -31.55 -15.32
C THR A 390 2.10 -30.25 -15.89
N HIS A 391 1.76 -29.09 -15.34
CA HIS A 391 2.09 -27.78 -15.88
C HIS A 391 2.46 -26.74 -14.82
N THR A 392 2.28 -27.03 -13.54
CA THR A 392 2.62 -26.14 -12.43
C THR A 392 3.20 -26.92 -11.24
N ASN A 393 3.64 -26.18 -10.21
CA ASN A 393 4.03 -26.75 -8.93
C ASN A 393 3.07 -26.30 -7.82
N PRO A 394 2.01 -27.06 -7.51
CA PRO A 394 1.09 -26.68 -6.44
C PRO A 394 1.70 -26.76 -5.03
N LEU A 395 2.89 -27.34 -4.86
CA LEU A 395 3.59 -27.41 -3.57
C LEU A 395 4.50 -26.20 -3.30
N GLU A 396 4.67 -25.31 -4.28
CA GLU A 396 5.55 -24.15 -4.13
C GLU A 396 5.11 -23.29 -2.92
N GLY A 397 6.05 -22.95 -2.05
CA GLY A 397 5.80 -22.13 -0.86
C GLY A 397 5.00 -22.80 0.25
N LEU A 398 4.65 -24.08 0.14
CA LEU A 398 3.98 -24.79 1.22
C LEU A 398 4.98 -25.08 2.34
N LYS A 399 4.64 -24.63 3.55
CA LYS A 399 5.48 -24.77 4.73
C LYS A 399 5.63 -26.25 5.15
N PRO A 400 6.75 -26.63 5.82
CA PRO A 400 6.85 -27.93 6.47
C PRO A 400 5.67 -28.19 7.42
N GLY A 401 5.10 -29.39 7.37
CA GLY A 401 3.89 -29.76 8.12
C GLY A 401 2.59 -29.20 7.54
N GLY A 402 2.65 -28.44 6.44
CA GLY A 402 1.49 -27.87 5.77
C GLY A 402 0.56 -28.90 5.11
N CYS A 403 -0.48 -28.43 4.45
CA CYS A 403 -1.53 -29.26 3.89
C CYS A 403 -1.77 -28.96 2.41
N LEU A 404 -1.75 -29.99 1.56
CA LEU A 404 -2.25 -29.95 0.20
C LEU A 404 -3.61 -30.68 0.15
N VAL A 405 -4.65 -29.95 -0.22
CA VAL A 405 -5.96 -30.51 -0.58
C VAL A 405 -6.06 -30.47 -2.10
N TRP A 406 -6.04 -31.64 -2.72
CA TRP A 406 -6.00 -31.75 -4.18
C TRP A 406 -7.25 -32.41 -4.73
N GLU A 407 -7.89 -31.74 -5.66
CA GLU A 407 -9.01 -32.31 -6.41
C GLU A 407 -8.54 -33.42 -7.34
N SER A 408 -9.05 -34.60 -7.15
CA SER A 408 -8.85 -35.73 -8.05
C SER A 408 -9.92 -36.79 -7.86
N GLY A 409 -10.41 -37.33 -8.98
CA GLY A 409 -11.30 -38.52 -8.98
C GLY A 409 -10.55 -39.86 -8.81
N ASP A 410 -9.23 -39.84 -8.67
CA ASP A 410 -8.41 -41.03 -8.48
C ASP A 410 -8.49 -41.56 -7.02
N THR A 411 -8.15 -42.85 -6.84
CA THR A 411 -7.88 -43.33 -5.48
C THR A 411 -6.63 -42.64 -4.92
N PRO A 412 -6.47 -42.58 -3.58
CA PRO A 412 -5.27 -41.95 -2.97
C PRO A 412 -3.96 -42.53 -3.49
N GLU A 413 -3.90 -43.84 -3.74
CA GLU A 413 -2.71 -44.56 -4.24
C GLU A 413 -2.38 -44.11 -5.68
N THR A 414 -3.39 -44.03 -6.54
CA THR A 414 -3.24 -43.61 -7.95
C THR A 414 -2.88 -42.14 -8.01
N ALA A 415 -3.55 -41.28 -7.26
CA ALA A 415 -3.26 -39.87 -7.17
C ALA A 415 -1.83 -39.61 -6.70
N TRP A 416 -1.37 -40.35 -5.67
CA TRP A 416 0.02 -40.25 -5.20
C TRP A 416 1.04 -40.60 -6.29
N GLN A 417 0.74 -41.58 -7.14
CA GLN A 417 1.63 -41.97 -8.24
C GLN A 417 1.71 -40.86 -9.34
N ARG A 418 0.68 -40.04 -9.51
CA ARG A 418 0.66 -38.95 -10.47
C ARG A 418 1.51 -37.76 -10.03
N ILE A 419 1.80 -37.64 -8.74
CA ILE A 419 2.72 -36.60 -8.26
C ILE A 419 4.14 -36.95 -8.75
N PRO A 420 4.86 -36.00 -9.41
CA PRO A 420 6.22 -36.24 -9.85
C PRO A 420 7.15 -36.67 -8.73
N LYS A 421 8.16 -37.52 -9.05
CA LYS A 421 9.06 -38.12 -8.04
C LYS A 421 9.71 -37.05 -7.12
N ALA A 422 10.19 -35.95 -7.71
CA ALA A 422 10.80 -34.85 -6.96
C ALA A 422 9.81 -34.22 -5.97
N HIS A 423 8.56 -34.02 -6.39
CA HIS A 423 7.51 -33.46 -5.55
C HIS A 423 7.06 -34.44 -4.45
N ARG A 424 7.02 -35.72 -4.73
CA ARG A 424 6.78 -36.74 -3.70
C ARG A 424 7.87 -36.77 -2.63
N GLN A 425 9.13 -36.53 -3.04
CA GLN A 425 10.23 -36.44 -2.09
C GLN A 425 10.06 -35.19 -1.21
N PHE A 426 9.74 -34.02 -1.83
CA PHE A 426 9.43 -32.79 -1.09
C PHE A 426 8.31 -33.01 -0.05
N VAL A 427 7.20 -33.66 -0.44
CA VAL A 427 6.09 -33.99 0.48
C VAL A 427 6.55 -34.76 1.68
N LYS A 428 7.44 -35.78 1.47
CA LYS A 428 7.98 -36.62 2.57
C LYS A 428 8.92 -35.84 3.47
N ASP A 429 9.89 -35.14 2.86
CA ASP A 429 10.93 -34.42 3.60
C ASP A 429 10.35 -33.29 4.47
N ASN A 430 9.28 -32.67 3.99
CA ASN A 430 8.60 -31.57 4.67
C ASN A 430 7.34 -32.02 5.45
N GLN A 431 7.06 -33.33 5.56
CA GLN A 431 5.92 -33.85 6.29
C GLN A 431 4.57 -33.27 5.85
N ILE A 432 4.41 -32.99 4.55
CA ILE A 432 3.18 -32.40 4.00
C ILE A 432 2.04 -33.41 4.07
N ARG A 433 0.90 -33.00 4.58
CA ARG A 433 -0.34 -33.80 4.58
C ARG A 433 -1.04 -33.61 3.24
N VAL A 434 -1.32 -34.69 2.55
CA VAL A 434 -2.00 -34.66 1.24
C VAL A 434 -3.38 -35.29 1.38
N PHE A 435 -4.39 -34.50 1.06
CA PHE A 435 -5.80 -34.95 1.03
C PHE A 435 -6.27 -34.94 -0.43
N ILE A 436 -6.92 -36.02 -0.83
CA ILE A 436 -7.52 -36.19 -2.15
C ILE A 436 -9.04 -36.05 -1.99
N LEU A 437 -9.63 -35.13 -2.73
CA LEU A 437 -11.07 -34.91 -2.72
C LEU A 437 -11.62 -35.08 -4.14
N PRO A 438 -12.64 -35.93 -4.34
CA PRO A 438 -13.36 -36.02 -5.60
C PRO A 438 -14.25 -34.77 -5.72
N GLY A 439 -13.95 -33.87 -6.67
CA GLY A 439 -14.63 -32.58 -6.81
C GLY A 439 -15.81 -32.60 -7.80
N PHE A 440 -15.82 -33.48 -8.78
CA PHE A 440 -16.87 -33.63 -9.79
C PHE A 440 -17.10 -35.10 -10.15
#